data_aadee0642797d279f793aac93fbd0874
#
_entry.id   aadee0642797d279f793aac93fbd0874
#
_cell.length_a   1.000
_cell.length_b   1.000
_cell.length_c   1.000
_cell.angle_alpha   90.00
_cell.angle_beta   90.00
_cell.angle_gamma   90.00
#
_symmetry.space_group_name_H-M   'P 1'
#
loop_
_entity.id
_entity.type
_entity.pdbx_description
1 polymer ?
#
loop_
_entity_poly.entity_id
_entity_poly.type
_entity_poly.pdbx_seq_one_letter_code
_entity_poly.pdbx_strand_id
1 'polypeptide(L)'
;MNMKKKLLVVFTGPMELGGIEKSLIGLLDAIDYEQYSVDLFLYGHHGSLYSKINKNVNILPEVKELAYTRESLMTKIKHGAFYSVWRRIIDGVRHLPNDDSWNLILKHEVKKLSGTYDLAMSFFLPFDLIRDHVDARCKVGWIHTDYSSVEGINYEELRQSYSGLDKIVAVSSACGETFTKLFPELRGNMMEVENILPQSIIRKDAEAFDGENEMPVIKDGFRLLSIGRYC
;
A
#
# COMPACT_ATOMS: atom_id res chain seq x y z
N MET A 1 -25.33 -8.29 20.51
CA MET A 1 -24.18 -8.48 19.60
C MET A 1 -23.43 -7.17 19.55
N ASN A 2 -22.18 -7.12 19.99
CA ASN A 2 -21.36 -5.95 19.75
C ASN A 2 -21.13 -5.81 18.25
N MET A 3 -21.42 -4.64 17.70
CA MET A 3 -21.10 -4.37 16.28
C MET A 3 -19.58 -4.43 16.10
N LYS A 4 -19.11 -5.15 15.08
CA LYS A 4 -17.68 -5.18 14.71
C LYS A 4 -17.22 -3.75 14.35
N LYS A 5 -16.01 -3.40 14.74
CA LYS A 5 -15.38 -2.18 14.28
C LYS A 5 -15.02 -2.30 12.80
N LYS A 6 -15.26 -1.23 12.06
CA LYS A 6 -15.08 -1.23 10.60
C LYS A 6 -13.74 -0.59 10.22
N LEU A 7 -12.89 -1.38 9.56
CA LEU A 7 -11.56 -0.96 9.10
C LEU A 7 -11.56 -0.81 7.58
N LEU A 8 -10.93 0.25 7.08
CA LEU A 8 -10.54 0.37 5.69
C LEU A 8 -9.03 0.25 5.58
N VAL A 9 -8.57 -0.65 4.74
CA VAL A 9 -7.16 -0.78 4.36
C VAL A 9 -7.02 -0.39 2.90
N VAL A 10 -6.13 0.55 2.60
CA VAL A 10 -5.83 1.02 1.24
C VAL A 10 -4.43 0.60 0.87
N PHE A 11 -4.28 0.01 -0.31
CA PHE A 11 -3.00 -0.26 -0.92
C PHE A 11 -2.98 0.23 -2.37
N THR A 12 -2.01 1.07 -2.68
CA THR A 12 -1.94 1.86 -3.92
C THR A 12 -1.19 1.16 -5.05
N GLY A 13 -0.73 -0.06 -4.83
CA GLY A 13 -0.05 -0.90 -5.82
C GLY A 13 -0.84 -2.15 -6.19
N PRO A 14 -0.38 -2.88 -7.23
CA PRO A 14 -0.81 -4.23 -7.48
C PRO A 14 -0.20 -5.18 -6.45
N MET A 15 -0.84 -6.33 -6.21
CA MET A 15 -0.37 -7.36 -5.26
C MET A 15 0.74 -8.22 -5.88
N GLU A 16 1.84 -7.58 -6.28
CA GLU A 16 3.02 -8.28 -6.84
C GLU A 16 3.92 -8.86 -5.74
N LEU A 17 4.97 -9.57 -6.15
CA LEU A 17 5.91 -10.19 -5.21
C LEU A 17 6.86 -9.14 -4.63
N GLY A 18 6.52 -8.59 -3.47
CA GLY A 18 7.32 -7.59 -2.75
C GLY A 18 7.22 -7.71 -1.24
N GLY A 19 8.06 -6.95 -0.53
CA GLY A 19 8.10 -6.95 0.94
C GLY A 19 6.88 -6.28 1.55
N ILE A 20 6.41 -5.20 0.95
CA ILE A 20 5.24 -4.44 1.43
C ILE A 20 3.98 -5.28 1.27
N GLU A 21 3.80 -5.92 0.13
CA GLU A 21 2.66 -6.78 -0.18
C GLU A 21 2.61 -8.00 0.74
N LYS A 22 3.76 -8.63 1.02
CA LYS A 22 3.86 -9.73 1.99
C LYS A 22 3.50 -9.27 3.40
N SER A 23 3.99 -8.09 3.81
CA SER A 23 3.65 -7.50 5.10
C SER A 23 2.17 -7.15 5.21
N LEU A 24 1.56 -6.64 4.12
CA LEU A 24 0.11 -6.41 4.06
C LEU A 24 -0.68 -7.70 4.27
N ILE A 25 -0.29 -8.79 3.60
CA ILE A 25 -0.95 -10.09 3.80
C ILE A 25 -0.78 -10.55 5.25
N GLY A 26 0.44 -10.44 5.81
CA GLY A 26 0.69 -10.78 7.21
C GLY A 26 -0.18 -9.99 8.18
N LEU A 27 -0.34 -8.68 7.95
CA LEU A 27 -1.24 -7.84 8.73
C LEU A 27 -2.69 -8.32 8.61
N LEU A 28 -3.17 -8.56 7.39
CA LEU A 28 -4.54 -9.03 7.14
C LEU A 28 -4.81 -10.40 7.77
N ASP A 29 -3.81 -11.29 7.80
CA ASP A 29 -3.93 -12.61 8.45
C ASP A 29 -3.94 -12.51 9.98
N ALA A 30 -3.35 -11.47 10.56
CA ALA A 30 -3.27 -11.28 12.01
C ALA A 30 -4.50 -10.58 12.61
N ILE A 31 -5.39 -10.02 11.79
CA ILE A 31 -6.60 -9.33 12.27
C ILE A 31 -7.60 -10.34 12.86
N ASP A 32 -8.15 -10.00 14.02
CA ASP A 32 -9.24 -10.73 14.63
C ASP A 32 -10.59 -10.37 13.96
N TYR A 33 -11.01 -11.19 13.00
CA TYR A 33 -12.25 -10.97 12.25
C TYR A 33 -13.53 -11.20 13.07
N GLU A 34 -13.43 -11.68 14.31
CA GLU A 34 -14.60 -11.69 15.21
C GLU A 34 -14.90 -10.29 15.75
N GLN A 35 -13.87 -9.46 15.91
CA GLN A 35 -14.00 -8.09 16.42
C GLN A 35 -14.02 -7.03 15.31
N TYR A 36 -13.41 -7.32 14.15
CA TYR A 36 -13.23 -6.36 13.08
C TYR A 36 -13.82 -6.85 11.76
N SER A 37 -14.42 -5.94 11.01
CA SER A 37 -14.73 -6.09 9.59
C SER A 37 -13.76 -5.25 8.77
N VAL A 38 -13.18 -5.85 7.74
CA VAL A 38 -12.13 -5.21 6.93
C VAL A 38 -12.60 -5.06 5.50
N ASP A 39 -12.66 -3.82 5.04
CA ASP A 39 -12.75 -3.47 3.63
C ASP A 39 -11.33 -3.21 3.12
N LEU A 40 -10.92 -3.86 2.03
CA LEU A 40 -9.63 -3.66 1.37
C LEU A 40 -9.85 -2.99 0.03
N PHE A 41 -9.25 -1.81 -0.13
CA PHE A 41 -9.26 -1.08 -1.38
C PHE A 41 -7.88 -1.18 -2.04
N LEU A 42 -7.83 -1.86 -3.19
CA LEU A 42 -6.64 -2.00 -4.01
C LEU A 42 -6.78 -1.14 -5.25
N TYR A 43 -5.72 -0.46 -5.65
CA TYR A 43 -5.72 0.28 -6.91
C TYR A 43 -5.75 -0.66 -8.12
N GLY A 44 -5.11 -1.84 -8.03
CA GLY A 44 -5.13 -2.84 -9.09
C GLY A 44 -5.45 -4.23 -8.54
N HIS A 45 -6.44 -4.91 -9.14
CA HIS A 45 -6.87 -6.26 -8.77
C HIS A 45 -6.07 -7.34 -9.51
N HIS A 46 -4.75 -7.24 -9.47
CA HIS A 46 -3.84 -8.19 -10.10
C HIS A 46 -2.56 -8.37 -9.29
N GLY A 47 -1.72 -9.29 -9.72
CA GLY A 47 -0.46 -9.61 -9.07
C GLY A 47 -0.42 -11.03 -8.51
N SER A 48 0.79 -11.58 -8.38
CA SER A 48 1.02 -12.96 -7.94
C SER A 48 0.54 -13.26 -6.52
N LEU A 49 0.47 -12.23 -5.67
CA LEU A 49 -0.01 -12.34 -4.28
C LEU A 49 -1.51 -12.01 -4.11
N TYR A 50 -2.21 -11.57 -5.16
CA TYR A 50 -3.63 -11.23 -5.06
C TYR A 50 -4.48 -12.41 -4.55
N SER A 51 -4.25 -13.62 -5.04
CA SER A 51 -4.95 -14.83 -4.62
C SER A 51 -4.62 -15.31 -3.19
N LYS A 52 -3.64 -14.67 -2.55
CA LYS A 52 -3.20 -14.97 -1.18
C LYS A 52 -3.86 -14.09 -0.12
N ILE A 53 -4.65 -13.09 -0.54
CA ILE A 53 -5.38 -12.22 0.38
C ILE A 53 -6.35 -13.07 1.22
N ASN A 54 -6.42 -12.75 2.51
CA ASN A 54 -7.28 -13.44 3.47
C ASN A 54 -8.76 -13.40 3.03
N LYS A 55 -9.42 -14.53 3.05
CA LYS A 55 -10.82 -14.69 2.56
C LYS A 55 -11.88 -13.95 3.40
N ASN A 56 -11.53 -13.56 4.63
CA ASN A 56 -12.42 -12.78 5.50
C ASN A 56 -12.41 -11.28 5.17
N VAL A 57 -11.50 -10.85 4.29
CA VAL A 57 -11.41 -9.47 3.82
C VAL A 57 -12.45 -9.23 2.73
N ASN A 58 -13.20 -8.15 2.85
CA ASN A 58 -14.08 -7.68 1.79
C ASN A 58 -13.28 -6.80 0.82
N ILE A 59 -12.91 -7.35 -0.34
CA ILE A 59 -12.20 -6.59 -1.37
C ILE A 59 -13.22 -5.70 -2.08
N LEU A 60 -13.00 -4.38 -2.00
CA LEU A 60 -13.86 -3.40 -2.66
C LEU A 60 -13.67 -3.43 -4.17
N PRO A 61 -14.67 -3.03 -4.98
CA PRO A 61 -14.57 -3.05 -6.44
C PRO A 61 -13.38 -2.23 -6.95
N GLU A 62 -12.72 -2.75 -7.98
CA GLU A 62 -11.63 -2.04 -8.66
C GLU A 62 -12.13 -0.74 -9.29
N VAL A 63 -11.38 0.34 -9.09
CA VAL A 63 -11.61 1.61 -9.77
C VAL A 63 -10.61 1.71 -10.91
N LYS A 64 -11.07 1.47 -12.13
CA LYS A 64 -10.23 1.42 -13.35
C LYS A 64 -9.37 2.66 -13.52
N GLU A 65 -9.89 3.81 -13.18
CA GLU A 65 -9.19 5.09 -13.28
C GLU A 65 -7.93 5.13 -12.38
N LEU A 66 -7.99 4.49 -11.21
CA LEU A 66 -6.86 4.39 -10.29
C LEU A 66 -5.92 3.26 -10.68
N ALA A 67 -6.46 2.12 -11.10
CA ALA A 67 -5.68 0.94 -11.50
C ALA A 67 -4.70 1.24 -12.64
N TYR A 68 -5.11 2.07 -13.59
CA TYR A 68 -4.34 2.35 -14.80
C TYR A 68 -3.78 3.77 -14.89
N THR A 69 -3.70 4.50 -13.78
CA THR A 69 -3.26 5.91 -13.75
C THR A 69 -1.88 6.13 -14.37
N ARG A 70 -0.93 5.24 -14.08
CA ARG A 70 0.46 5.31 -14.55
C ARG A 70 0.69 4.71 -15.93
N GLU A 71 -0.35 4.08 -16.51
CA GLU A 71 -0.26 3.37 -17.77
C GLU A 71 -0.35 4.29 -19.00
N SER A 72 0.01 3.75 -20.16
CA SER A 72 -0.10 4.44 -21.45
C SER A 72 -1.55 4.78 -21.79
N LEU A 73 -1.77 5.78 -22.66
CA LEU A 73 -3.13 6.13 -23.13
C LEU A 73 -3.83 4.93 -23.79
N MET A 74 -3.09 4.14 -24.56
CA MET A 74 -3.63 2.94 -25.21
C MET A 74 -4.11 1.91 -24.20
N THR A 75 -3.33 1.66 -23.16
CA THR A 75 -3.69 0.74 -22.07
C THR A 75 -4.94 1.24 -21.34
N LYS A 76 -5.01 2.53 -21.03
CA LYS A 76 -6.19 3.14 -20.38
C LYS A 76 -7.46 2.97 -21.21
N ILE A 77 -7.41 3.22 -22.53
CA ILE A 77 -8.53 3.04 -23.44
C ILE A 77 -8.96 1.57 -23.45
N LYS A 78 -8.02 0.64 -23.60
CA LYS A 78 -8.28 -0.81 -23.64
C LYS A 78 -8.99 -1.31 -22.37
N HIS A 79 -8.68 -0.75 -21.22
CA HIS A 79 -9.26 -1.15 -19.93
C HIS A 79 -10.44 -0.29 -19.47
N GLY A 80 -10.85 0.71 -20.30
CA GLY A 80 -12.03 1.52 -20.03
C GLY A 80 -11.85 2.63 -19.00
N ALA A 81 -10.60 3.08 -18.75
CA ALA A 81 -10.28 4.22 -17.91
C ALA A 81 -10.44 5.54 -18.70
N PHE A 82 -11.63 5.78 -19.23
CA PHE A 82 -11.89 6.87 -20.17
C PHE A 82 -11.81 8.26 -19.54
N TYR A 83 -12.17 8.40 -18.26
CA TYR A 83 -12.08 9.68 -17.56
C TYR A 83 -10.63 10.15 -17.43
N SER A 84 -9.72 9.26 -17.06
CA SER A 84 -8.27 9.54 -17.01
C SER A 84 -7.71 9.95 -18.38
N VAL A 85 -8.17 9.29 -19.46
CA VAL A 85 -7.78 9.65 -20.84
C VAL A 85 -8.26 11.05 -21.18
N TRP A 86 -9.53 11.32 -20.96
CA TRP A 86 -10.16 12.62 -21.24
C TRP A 86 -9.47 13.74 -20.43
N ARG A 87 -9.24 13.51 -19.13
CA ARG A 87 -8.50 14.47 -18.27
C ARG A 87 -7.10 14.76 -18.82
N ARG A 88 -6.33 13.73 -19.16
CA ARG A 88 -4.96 13.90 -19.67
C ARG A 88 -4.93 14.69 -20.99
N ILE A 89 -5.93 14.56 -21.84
CA ILE A 89 -6.06 15.35 -23.06
C ILE A 89 -6.34 16.83 -22.71
N ILE A 90 -7.28 17.09 -21.80
CA ILE A 90 -7.61 18.46 -21.38
C ILE A 90 -6.42 19.12 -20.69
N ASP A 91 -5.74 18.42 -19.80
CA ASP A 91 -4.61 18.95 -19.05
C ASP A 91 -3.43 19.26 -19.98
N GLY A 92 -3.20 18.40 -20.99
CA GLY A 92 -2.21 18.66 -22.05
C GLY A 92 -2.53 19.92 -22.86
N VAL A 93 -3.80 20.18 -23.14
CA VAL A 93 -4.26 21.39 -23.85
C VAL A 93 -4.18 22.63 -22.94
N ARG A 94 -4.46 22.49 -21.63
CA ARG A 94 -4.50 23.61 -20.67
C ARG A 94 -3.19 23.85 -19.94
N HIS A 95 -2.17 23.02 -20.15
CA HIS A 95 -0.88 23.05 -19.43
C HIS A 95 -1.06 23.04 -17.91
N LEU A 96 -2.06 22.29 -17.40
CA LEU A 96 -2.32 22.18 -15.96
C LEU A 96 -1.32 21.20 -15.30
N PRO A 97 -0.94 21.45 -14.03
CA PRO A 97 -0.11 20.52 -13.26
C PRO A 97 -0.78 19.14 -13.11
N ASN A 98 0.02 18.09 -13.11
CA ASN A 98 -0.48 16.70 -12.98
C ASN A 98 -1.24 16.45 -11.65
N ASP A 99 -0.91 17.19 -10.59
CA ASP A 99 -1.49 17.02 -9.25
C ASP A 99 -2.98 17.39 -9.20
N ASP A 100 -3.41 18.42 -9.94
CA ASP A 100 -4.81 18.81 -10.01
C ASP A 100 -5.65 17.70 -10.67
N SER A 101 -5.08 17.03 -11.67
CA SER A 101 -5.75 15.92 -12.37
C SER A 101 -5.95 14.71 -11.47
N TRP A 102 -4.95 14.38 -10.65
CA TRP A 102 -5.03 13.28 -9.70
C TRP A 102 -6.14 13.51 -8.67
N ASN A 103 -6.15 14.68 -8.04
CA ASN A 103 -7.17 15.06 -7.06
C ASN A 103 -8.59 15.05 -7.65
N LEU A 104 -8.74 15.45 -8.90
CA LEU A 104 -10.04 15.41 -9.58
C LEU A 104 -10.48 13.98 -9.89
N ILE A 105 -9.57 13.10 -10.26
CA ILE A 105 -9.85 11.66 -10.45
C ILE A 105 -10.28 11.05 -9.13
N LEU A 106 -9.52 11.27 -8.05
CA LEU A 106 -9.88 10.79 -6.73
C LEU A 106 -11.26 11.29 -6.31
N LYS A 107 -11.51 12.58 -6.39
CA LYS A 107 -12.79 13.20 -6.02
C LYS A 107 -13.97 12.65 -6.82
N HIS A 108 -13.78 12.35 -8.08
CA HIS A 108 -14.82 11.79 -8.96
C HIS A 108 -15.10 10.32 -8.63
N GLU A 109 -14.05 9.50 -8.47
CA GLU A 109 -14.17 8.05 -8.37
C GLU A 109 -14.45 7.57 -6.94
N VAL A 110 -13.91 8.27 -5.94
CA VAL A 110 -14.00 7.86 -4.52
C VAL A 110 -15.38 8.12 -3.91
N LYS A 111 -16.25 8.85 -4.55
CA LYS A 111 -17.68 8.91 -4.14
C LYS A 111 -18.33 7.53 -4.00
N LYS A 112 -17.67 6.49 -4.55
CA LYS A 112 -18.10 5.09 -4.46
C LYS A 112 -17.66 4.40 -3.17
N LEU A 113 -16.70 4.95 -2.43
CA LEU A 113 -16.29 4.45 -1.11
C LEU A 113 -17.18 5.06 -0.03
N SER A 114 -18.49 4.76 -0.09
CA SER A 114 -19.44 5.25 0.89
C SER A 114 -19.40 4.42 2.17
N GLY A 115 -19.10 5.05 3.28
CA GLY A 115 -19.14 4.45 4.61
C GLY A 115 -18.29 5.21 5.60
N THR A 116 -18.68 5.16 6.87
CA THR A 116 -17.89 5.65 7.99
C THR A 116 -17.08 4.50 8.55
N TYR A 117 -15.78 4.71 8.74
CA TYR A 117 -14.86 3.72 9.29
C TYR A 117 -14.39 4.12 10.69
N ASP A 118 -14.14 3.13 11.53
CA ASP A 118 -13.48 3.38 12.83
C ASP A 118 -11.99 3.67 12.62
N LEU A 119 -11.38 3.04 11.61
CA LEU A 119 -9.99 3.26 11.20
C LEU A 119 -9.87 3.15 9.70
N ALA A 120 -9.21 4.11 9.06
CA ALA A 120 -8.74 4.02 7.68
C ALA A 120 -7.22 4.07 7.66
N MET A 121 -6.59 3.09 7.05
CA MET A 121 -5.14 3.04 6.90
C MET A 121 -4.73 2.94 5.43
N SER A 122 -3.72 3.71 5.03
CA SER A 122 -3.03 3.50 3.78
C SER A 122 -1.67 2.85 4.04
N PHE A 123 -1.49 1.69 3.44
CA PHE A 123 -0.31 0.87 3.67
C PHE A 123 0.89 1.33 2.82
N PHE A 124 0.66 2.25 1.89
CA PHE A 124 1.71 2.88 1.08
C PHE A 124 1.22 4.24 0.52
N LEU A 125 2.16 5.11 0.15
CA LEU A 125 1.87 6.40 -0.52
C LEU A 125 1.11 6.21 -1.85
N PRO A 126 0.28 7.18 -2.26
CA PRO A 126 -0.09 8.42 -1.61
C PRO A 126 -1.22 8.24 -0.57
N PHE A 127 -1.34 9.15 0.39
CA PHE A 127 -2.36 9.11 1.45
C PHE A 127 -3.58 9.99 1.18
N ASP A 128 -3.62 10.71 0.07
CA ASP A 128 -4.67 11.66 -0.28
C ASP A 128 -6.06 11.02 -0.23
N LEU A 129 -6.17 9.76 -0.64
CA LEU A 129 -7.41 9.02 -0.60
C LEU A 129 -7.99 8.97 0.82
N ILE A 130 -7.24 8.46 1.78
CA ILE A 130 -7.73 8.34 3.16
C ILE A 130 -7.81 9.69 3.85
N ARG A 131 -6.86 10.60 3.57
CA ARG A 131 -6.80 11.91 4.21
C ARG A 131 -8.00 12.78 3.84
N ASP A 132 -8.32 12.87 2.54
CA ASP A 132 -9.23 13.89 2.03
C ASP A 132 -10.60 13.34 1.59
N HIS A 133 -10.71 12.02 1.36
CA HIS A 133 -11.89 11.45 0.70
C HIS A 133 -12.57 10.32 1.49
N VAL A 134 -12.00 9.86 2.59
CA VAL A 134 -12.59 8.82 3.43
C VAL A 134 -13.06 9.42 4.75
N ASP A 135 -14.30 9.09 5.15
CA ASP A 135 -14.82 9.38 6.47
C ASP A 135 -14.37 8.28 7.45
N ALA A 136 -13.45 8.63 8.36
CA ALA A 136 -12.93 7.73 9.36
C ALA A 136 -12.60 8.46 10.66
N ARG A 137 -12.78 7.79 11.79
CA ARG A 137 -12.45 8.35 13.12
C ARG A 137 -10.95 8.49 13.35
N CYS A 138 -10.16 7.62 12.73
CA CYS A 138 -8.71 7.63 12.81
C CYS A 138 -8.13 7.31 11.43
N LYS A 139 -7.17 8.11 10.99
CA LYS A 139 -6.49 7.97 9.69
C LYS A 139 -5.02 7.70 9.91
N VAL A 140 -4.50 6.62 9.31
CA VAL A 140 -3.16 6.11 9.55
C VAL A 140 -2.40 5.93 8.25
N GLY A 141 -1.18 6.48 8.16
CA GLY A 141 -0.26 6.24 7.05
C GLY A 141 0.94 5.40 7.49
N TRP A 142 1.39 4.49 6.62
CA TRP A 142 2.52 3.60 6.89
C TRP A 142 3.81 4.10 6.22
N ILE A 143 4.96 3.93 6.91
CA ILE A 143 6.30 4.19 6.39
C ILE A 143 7.04 2.87 6.25
N HIS A 144 7.42 2.51 5.01
CA HIS A 144 8.17 1.29 4.71
C HIS A 144 9.59 1.59 4.20
N THR A 145 9.98 2.85 4.13
CA THR A 145 11.22 3.29 3.51
C THR A 145 11.96 4.28 4.38
N ASP A 146 13.27 4.17 4.44
CA ASP A 146 14.13 5.23 4.96
C ASP A 146 14.26 6.33 3.90
N TYR A 147 13.51 7.40 4.08
CA TYR A 147 13.49 8.52 3.14
C TYR A 147 14.80 9.30 3.06
N SER A 148 15.69 9.18 4.04
CA SER A 148 17.01 9.83 3.98
C SER A 148 17.94 9.20 2.95
N SER A 149 17.66 7.95 2.57
CA SER A 149 18.44 7.19 1.57
C SER A 149 17.88 7.26 0.15
N VAL A 150 16.74 7.95 -0.04
CA VAL A 150 16.08 8.04 -1.35
C VAL A 150 16.47 9.34 -2.05
N GLU A 151 17.09 9.23 -3.20
CA GLU A 151 17.49 10.40 -4.00
C GLU A 151 16.28 11.06 -4.68
N GLY A 152 16.34 12.39 -4.82
CA GLY A 152 15.35 13.17 -5.57
C GLY A 152 13.98 13.34 -4.88
N ILE A 153 13.88 13.02 -3.59
CA ILE A 153 12.65 13.26 -2.82
C ILE A 153 12.38 14.76 -2.66
N ASN A 154 11.15 15.16 -2.96
CA ASN A 154 10.61 16.44 -2.53
C ASN A 154 10.11 16.32 -1.07
N TYR A 155 10.93 16.76 -0.12
CA TYR A 155 10.59 16.67 1.30
C TYR A 155 9.36 17.50 1.69
N GLU A 156 9.06 18.58 1.00
CA GLU A 156 7.87 19.38 1.27
C GLU A 156 6.57 18.65 0.86
N GLU A 157 6.56 18.01 -0.32
CA GLU A 157 5.44 17.16 -0.74
C GLU A 157 5.30 15.95 0.18
N LEU A 158 6.42 15.33 0.58
CA LEU A 158 6.40 14.22 1.52
C LEU A 158 5.83 14.64 2.86
N ARG A 159 6.25 15.77 3.42
CA ARG A 159 5.72 16.36 4.65
C ARG A 159 4.22 16.59 4.54
N GLN A 160 3.76 17.19 3.44
CA GLN A 160 2.34 17.45 3.20
C GLN A 160 1.52 16.15 3.10
N SER A 161 2.07 15.09 2.51
CA SER A 161 1.41 13.79 2.42
C SER A 161 1.09 13.20 3.79
N TYR A 162 2.00 13.34 4.76
CA TYR A 162 1.80 12.85 6.14
C TYR A 162 1.04 13.82 7.04
N SER A 163 0.96 15.11 6.68
CA SER A 163 0.18 16.10 7.41
C SER A 163 -1.31 15.78 7.33
N GLY A 164 -2.01 15.93 8.45
CA GLY A 164 -3.45 15.64 8.51
C GLY A 164 -3.79 14.16 8.75
N LEU A 165 -2.79 13.28 8.95
CA LEU A 165 -2.99 11.95 9.48
C LEU A 165 -2.97 11.96 11.00
N ASP A 166 -3.83 11.14 11.64
CA ASP A 166 -3.90 11.03 13.10
C ASP A 166 -2.70 10.24 13.63
N LYS A 167 -2.26 9.22 12.90
CA LYS A 167 -1.11 8.40 13.25
C LYS A 167 -0.26 8.08 12.02
N ILE A 168 1.03 7.92 12.27
CA ILE A 168 2.03 7.53 11.28
C ILE A 168 2.75 6.31 11.84
N VAL A 169 2.68 5.21 11.13
CA VAL A 169 3.29 3.93 11.55
C VAL A 169 4.60 3.74 10.81
N ALA A 170 5.69 3.60 11.56
CA ALA A 170 6.98 3.15 11.03
C ALA A 170 7.13 1.64 11.26
N VAL A 171 7.66 0.94 10.26
CA VAL A 171 7.87 -0.52 10.32
C VAL A 171 9.10 -0.93 11.14
N SER A 172 9.87 0.02 11.63
CA SER A 172 11.00 -0.18 12.54
C SER A 172 11.37 1.12 13.23
N SER A 173 12.05 1.01 14.39
CA SER A 173 12.59 2.16 15.11
C SER A 173 13.53 3.01 14.23
N ALA A 174 14.38 2.38 13.43
CA ALA A 174 15.29 3.08 12.52
C ALA A 174 14.54 3.96 11.50
N CYS A 175 13.49 3.42 10.86
CA CYS A 175 12.63 4.20 9.96
C CYS A 175 11.95 5.37 10.69
N GLY A 176 11.42 5.12 11.88
CA GLY A 176 10.76 6.14 12.70
C GLY A 176 11.70 7.25 13.16
N GLU A 177 12.90 6.90 13.60
CA GLU A 177 13.92 7.88 14.01
C GLU A 177 14.38 8.75 12.84
N THR A 178 14.65 8.15 11.69
CA THR A 178 15.03 8.90 10.50
C THR A 178 13.93 9.84 10.04
N PHE A 179 12.69 9.36 10.01
CA PHE A 179 11.52 10.17 9.63
C PHE A 179 11.33 11.35 10.59
N THR A 180 11.44 11.12 11.91
CA THR A 180 11.28 12.20 12.91
C THR A 180 12.46 13.18 12.96
N LYS A 181 13.64 12.82 12.46
CA LYS A 181 14.73 13.76 12.21
C LYS A 181 14.42 14.69 11.03
N LEU A 182 13.78 14.15 9.97
CA LEU A 182 13.37 14.94 8.81
C LEU A 182 12.14 15.83 9.12
N PHE A 183 11.21 15.33 9.92
CA PHE A 183 9.93 16.00 10.25
C PHE A 183 9.67 15.97 11.76
N PRO A 184 10.39 16.80 12.55
CA PRO A 184 10.27 16.80 14.02
C PRO A 184 8.86 17.12 14.52
N GLU A 185 8.10 17.90 13.77
CA GLU A 185 6.72 18.30 14.09
C GLU A 185 5.74 17.13 14.04
N LEU A 186 6.04 16.08 13.29
CA LEU A 186 5.19 14.88 13.18
C LEU A 186 5.50 13.80 14.23
N ARG A 187 6.52 14.02 15.08
CA ARG A 187 6.93 13.05 16.10
C ARG A 187 5.80 12.60 17.04
N GLY A 188 4.90 13.51 17.41
CA GLY A 188 3.78 13.21 18.29
C GLY A 188 2.76 12.23 17.73
N ASN A 189 2.74 12.05 16.41
CA ASN A 189 1.83 11.16 15.70
C ASN A 189 2.48 9.81 15.38
N MET A 190 3.79 9.65 15.63
CA MET A 190 4.53 8.44 15.31
C MET A 190 4.20 7.29 16.24
N MET A 191 4.16 6.10 15.67
CA MET A 191 4.15 4.83 16.39
C MET A 191 4.94 3.78 15.60
N GLU A 192 5.40 2.75 16.26
CA GLU A 192 6.12 1.65 15.65
C GLU A 192 5.25 0.40 15.62
N VAL A 193 5.14 -0.21 14.47
CA VAL A 193 4.51 -1.52 14.27
C VAL A 193 5.36 -2.29 13.27
N GLU A 194 6.05 -3.30 13.74
CA GLU A 194 6.90 -4.15 12.90
C GLU A 194 6.08 -4.88 11.82
N ASN A 195 6.74 -5.17 10.71
CA ASN A 195 6.12 -5.94 9.63
C ASN A 195 5.75 -7.35 10.10
N ILE A 196 4.50 -7.73 9.91
CA ILE A 196 4.02 -9.08 10.17
C ILE A 196 4.28 -9.94 8.94
N LEU A 197 5.06 -11.01 9.10
CA LEU A 197 5.34 -11.94 8.01
C LEU A 197 4.24 -12.99 7.90
N PRO A 198 3.74 -13.29 6.69
CA PRO A 198 2.71 -14.30 6.46
C PRO A 198 3.30 -15.72 6.57
N GLN A 199 3.42 -16.24 7.79
CA GLN A 199 4.09 -17.52 8.09
C GLN A 199 3.49 -18.69 7.29
N SER A 200 2.18 -18.72 7.08
CA SER A 200 1.49 -19.76 6.32
C SER A 200 1.96 -19.83 4.87
N ILE A 201 2.13 -18.65 4.24
CA ILE A 201 2.63 -18.57 2.85
C ILE A 201 4.11 -18.96 2.80
N ILE A 202 4.93 -18.44 3.71
CA ILE A 202 6.37 -18.72 3.74
C ILE A 202 6.62 -20.22 3.91
N ARG A 203 5.91 -20.90 4.82
CA ARG A 203 6.03 -22.36 5.01
C ARG A 203 5.60 -23.12 3.78
N LYS A 204 4.44 -22.79 3.21
CA LYS A 204 3.94 -23.43 2.01
C LYS A 204 4.88 -23.26 0.82
N ASP A 205 5.44 -22.06 0.63
CA ASP A 205 6.38 -21.80 -0.46
C ASP A 205 7.71 -22.51 -0.22
N ALA A 206 8.16 -22.65 1.04
CA ALA A 206 9.36 -23.40 1.40
C ALA A 206 9.22 -24.92 1.14
N GLU A 207 8.01 -25.45 1.19
CA GLU A 207 7.70 -26.87 0.95
C GLU A 207 7.31 -27.14 -0.53
N ALA A 208 7.21 -26.10 -1.36
CA ALA A 208 6.67 -26.20 -2.72
C ALA A 208 7.60 -26.98 -3.69
N PHE A 209 8.89 -27.03 -3.42
CA PHE A 209 9.86 -27.80 -4.20
C PHE A 209 11.05 -28.23 -3.33
N ASP A 210 11.71 -29.32 -3.74
CA ASP A 210 12.94 -29.79 -3.13
C ASP A 210 14.15 -29.12 -3.79
N GLY A 211 14.84 -28.27 -3.03
CA GLY A 211 16.03 -27.56 -3.51
C GLY A 211 17.31 -28.43 -3.59
N GLU A 212 17.28 -29.69 -3.18
CA GLU A 212 18.48 -30.56 -3.14
C GLU A 212 19.08 -30.77 -4.54
N ASN A 213 18.23 -30.83 -5.57
CA ASN A 213 18.68 -30.98 -6.95
C ASN A 213 19.35 -29.73 -7.52
N GLU A 214 18.94 -28.55 -7.08
CA GLU A 214 19.48 -27.26 -7.54
C GLU A 214 20.66 -26.82 -6.68
N MET A 215 20.67 -27.21 -5.41
CA MET A 215 21.73 -26.88 -4.45
C MET A 215 22.32 -28.16 -3.83
N PRO A 216 23.12 -28.95 -4.59
CA PRO A 216 23.65 -30.21 -4.12
C PRO A 216 24.48 -30.06 -2.84
N VAL A 217 24.39 -31.05 -1.97
CA VAL A 217 25.12 -31.06 -0.69
C VAL A 217 26.62 -30.99 -0.95
N ILE A 218 27.29 -29.97 -0.40
CA ILE A 218 28.77 -29.88 -0.41
C ILE A 218 29.26 -30.63 0.82
N LYS A 219 30.02 -31.74 0.60
CA LYS A 219 30.51 -32.61 1.70
C LYS A 219 31.51 -31.90 2.61
N ASP A 220 32.35 -31.01 2.06
CA ASP A 220 33.38 -30.28 2.80
C ASP A 220 33.34 -28.81 2.39
N GLY A 221 32.77 -27.94 3.24
CA GLY A 221 32.71 -26.52 2.97
C GLY A 221 31.51 -25.81 3.60
N PHE A 222 31.49 -24.48 3.48
CA PHE A 222 30.38 -23.64 3.91
C PHE A 222 29.51 -23.30 2.71
N ARG A 223 28.20 -23.27 2.98
CA ARG A 223 27.23 -22.76 2.01
C ARG A 223 26.77 -21.38 2.46
N LEU A 224 26.95 -20.38 1.61
CA LEU A 224 26.46 -19.02 1.83
C LEU A 224 25.28 -18.78 0.91
N LEU A 225 24.17 -18.31 1.47
CA LEU A 225 22.98 -17.89 0.73
C LEU A 225 22.80 -16.39 0.91
N SER A 226 22.68 -15.65 -0.19
CA SER A 226 22.27 -14.26 -0.20
C SER A 226 20.95 -14.14 -0.96
N ILE A 227 19.95 -13.55 -0.31
CA ILE A 227 18.63 -13.34 -0.91
C ILE A 227 18.38 -11.85 -0.96
N GLY A 228 18.20 -11.29 -2.14
CA GLY A 228 17.96 -9.86 -2.32
C GLY A 228 17.78 -9.48 -3.78
N ARG A 229 17.40 -8.21 -3.97
CA ARG A 229 17.41 -7.62 -5.32
C ARG A 229 18.83 -7.13 -5.60
N TYR A 230 19.38 -7.58 -6.70
CA TYR A 230 20.66 -7.08 -7.22
C TYR A 230 20.34 -5.99 -8.25
N CYS A 231 20.64 -4.72 -7.92
CA CYS A 231 20.44 -3.54 -8.77
C CYS A 231 21.75 -2.78 -8.90
#